data_66f8d71d330b5037b1e54ad29ddd6014
#
_entry.id   66f8d71d330b5037b1e54ad29ddd6014
#
_cell.length_a   1.000
_cell.length_b   1.000
_cell.length_c   1.000
_cell.angle_alpha   90.00
_cell.angle_beta   90.00
_cell.angle_gamma   90.00
#
_symmetry.space_group_name_H-M   'P 1'
#
loop_
_entity.id
_entity.type
_entity.pdbx_description
1 polymer ?
#
loop_
_entity_poly.entity_id
_entity_poly.type
_entity_poly.pdbx_seq_one_letter_code
_entity_poly.pdbx_strand_id
1 'polypeptide(L)'
;MSVLYHGGVPDLKPGDIIEPGHSRDNYDDCPICRARREKGALAIEGTGHQEQVYCTTMRDYAAESAAIYGKGDVYQVRPIGDLIESDEDFEGCYRCDRLQIVRTVEKHVVLTPKRRRKIIRLMQRLGGPCLNPLPRNATPEMIERWAAREYADMRHIMREAERSIK
;
A
#
# COMPACT_ATOMS: atom_id res chain seq x y z
N MET A 1 5.84 -0.92 22.38
CA MET A 1 5.68 -1.32 20.98
C MET A 1 5.05 -0.16 20.23
N SER A 2 5.57 0.15 19.05
CA SER A 2 4.99 1.18 18.18
C SER A 2 3.61 0.75 17.68
N VAL A 3 2.74 1.73 17.41
CA VAL A 3 1.42 1.47 16.83
C VAL A 3 1.59 1.11 15.36
N LEU A 4 0.94 0.03 14.94
CA LEU A 4 0.98 -0.45 13.55
C LEU A 4 -0.34 -0.13 12.84
N TYR A 5 -0.24 0.20 11.56
CA TYR A 5 -1.35 0.54 10.69
C TYR A 5 -1.33 -0.34 9.44
N HIS A 6 -2.51 -0.64 8.94
CA HIS A 6 -2.74 -1.28 7.65
C HIS A 6 -3.77 -0.49 6.87
N GLY A 7 -3.52 -0.28 5.59
CA GLY A 7 -4.48 0.33 4.66
C GLY A 7 -5.01 -0.74 3.71
N GLY A 8 -6.30 -0.93 3.71
CA GLY A 8 -6.91 -2.02 2.94
C GLY A 8 -8.38 -1.78 2.61
N VAL A 9 -9.09 -2.84 2.31
CA VAL A 9 -10.52 -2.82 1.97
C VAL A 9 -11.36 -2.18 3.09
N PRO A 10 -12.45 -1.50 2.75
CA PRO A 10 -13.29 -0.84 3.76
C PRO A 10 -14.10 -1.85 4.60
N ASP A 11 -14.68 -1.32 5.68
CA ASP A 11 -15.71 -1.96 6.51
C ASP A 11 -15.30 -3.20 7.31
N LEU A 12 -13.99 -3.44 7.47
CA LEU A 12 -13.52 -4.42 8.45
C LEU A 12 -13.74 -3.91 9.87
N LYS A 13 -13.98 -4.85 10.80
CA LYS A 13 -14.35 -4.56 12.20
C LYS A 13 -13.24 -4.93 13.16
N PRO A 14 -13.20 -4.33 14.36
CA PRO A 14 -12.33 -4.80 15.43
C PRO A 14 -12.50 -6.30 15.67
N GLY A 15 -11.40 -7.02 15.72
CA GLY A 15 -11.36 -8.49 15.84
C GLY A 15 -11.23 -9.24 14.53
N ASP A 16 -11.59 -8.65 13.39
CA ASP A 16 -11.39 -9.27 12.08
C ASP A 16 -9.92 -9.54 11.82
N ILE A 17 -9.65 -10.61 11.07
CA ILE A 17 -8.31 -11.02 10.67
C ILE A 17 -8.10 -10.65 9.21
N ILE A 18 -6.97 -10.00 8.94
CA ILE A 18 -6.49 -9.75 7.59
C ILE A 18 -5.49 -10.85 7.27
N GLU A 19 -5.78 -11.58 6.22
CA GLU A 19 -4.94 -12.66 5.70
C GLU A 19 -4.19 -12.21 4.45
N PRO A 20 -3.11 -12.91 4.07
CA PRO A 20 -2.37 -12.63 2.84
C PRO A 20 -3.26 -12.65 1.61
N GLY A 21 -2.95 -11.78 0.68
CA GLY A 21 -3.76 -11.61 -0.51
C GLY A 21 -5.08 -10.88 -0.22
N HIS A 22 -5.99 -10.94 -1.18
CA HIS A 22 -7.35 -10.42 -1.00
C HIS A 22 -8.25 -11.58 -0.58
N SER A 23 -8.23 -11.91 0.71
CA SER A 23 -8.97 -13.03 1.29
C SER A 23 -10.49 -12.91 1.22
N ARG A 24 -11.01 -11.76 0.79
CA ARG A 24 -12.43 -11.60 0.50
C ARG A 24 -12.69 -11.95 -0.97
N ASP A 25 -13.21 -13.13 -1.20
CA ASP A 25 -13.65 -13.62 -2.52
C ASP A 25 -14.68 -12.70 -3.22
N ASN A 26 -15.25 -11.74 -2.49
CA ASN A 26 -16.37 -10.90 -2.91
C ASN A 26 -16.10 -9.40 -2.89
N TYR A 27 -14.85 -8.92 -2.87
CA TYR A 27 -14.61 -7.50 -3.00
C TYR A 27 -14.55 -7.10 -4.49
N ASP A 28 -15.71 -7.06 -5.12
CA ASP A 28 -15.87 -6.80 -6.56
C ASP A 28 -15.37 -5.42 -7.00
N ASP A 29 -15.38 -4.45 -6.11
CA ASP A 29 -14.98 -3.06 -6.40
C ASP A 29 -13.48 -2.78 -6.22
N CYS A 30 -12.68 -3.75 -5.78
CA CYS A 30 -11.24 -3.54 -5.66
C CYS A 30 -10.59 -3.39 -7.04
N PRO A 31 -9.96 -2.24 -7.36
CA PRO A 31 -9.32 -1.99 -8.65
C PRO A 31 -8.24 -3.03 -8.98
N ILE A 32 -7.51 -3.52 -7.96
CA ILE A 32 -6.47 -4.53 -8.12
C ILE A 32 -7.09 -5.89 -8.45
N CYS A 33 -8.14 -6.31 -7.74
CA CYS A 33 -8.84 -7.55 -8.04
C CYS A 33 -9.48 -7.52 -9.42
N ARG A 34 -10.06 -6.37 -9.81
CA ARG A 34 -10.60 -6.16 -11.14
C ARG A 34 -9.52 -6.29 -12.21
N ALA A 35 -8.40 -5.59 -12.07
CA ALA A 35 -7.30 -5.65 -13.01
C ALA A 35 -6.70 -7.07 -13.11
N ARG A 36 -6.63 -7.81 -11.99
CA ARG A 36 -6.21 -9.21 -11.99
C ARG A 36 -7.19 -10.11 -12.75
N ARG A 37 -8.50 -9.90 -12.60
CA ARG A 37 -9.53 -10.65 -13.35
C ARG A 37 -9.48 -10.35 -14.84
N GLU A 38 -9.35 -9.06 -15.21
CA GLU A 38 -9.39 -8.63 -16.60
C GLU A 38 -8.11 -8.92 -17.38
N LYS A 39 -6.96 -8.84 -16.74
CA LYS A 39 -5.63 -8.90 -17.39
C LYS A 39 -4.79 -10.12 -16.98
N GLY A 40 -5.29 -10.95 -16.08
CA GLY A 40 -4.58 -12.07 -15.49
C GLY A 40 -3.68 -11.67 -14.32
N ALA A 41 -3.26 -12.67 -13.55
CA ALA A 41 -2.49 -12.48 -12.31
C ALA A 41 -1.14 -11.74 -12.48
N LEU A 42 -0.59 -11.75 -13.69
CA LEU A 42 0.68 -11.12 -14.02
C LEU A 42 0.57 -9.61 -14.32
N ALA A 43 -0.64 -9.06 -14.40
CA ALA A 43 -0.83 -7.65 -14.77
C ALA A 43 -0.49 -6.67 -13.67
N ILE A 44 -0.49 -7.13 -12.41
CA ILE A 44 -0.08 -6.35 -11.26
C ILE A 44 0.91 -7.21 -10.49
N GLU A 45 2.16 -6.83 -10.50
CA GLU A 45 3.17 -7.46 -9.66
C GLU A 45 2.75 -7.24 -8.21
N GLY A 46 2.52 -8.34 -7.49
CA GLY A 46 2.29 -8.33 -6.07
C GLY A 46 3.58 -8.06 -5.33
N THR A 47 3.50 -8.05 -4.02
CA THR A 47 4.66 -8.09 -3.14
C THR A 47 5.47 -9.37 -3.36
N GLY A 48 6.77 -9.36 -3.09
CA GLY A 48 7.63 -10.55 -3.16
C GLY A 48 7.22 -11.64 -2.17
N HIS A 49 6.54 -11.25 -1.09
CA HIS A 49 6.05 -12.15 -0.02
C HIS A 49 4.53 -12.23 -0.05
N GLN A 50 4.00 -12.94 -1.04
CA GLN A 50 2.56 -13.07 -1.27
C GLN A 50 1.82 -13.83 -0.16
N GLU A 51 2.55 -14.60 0.64
CA GLU A 51 2.06 -15.35 1.81
C GLU A 51 2.01 -14.51 3.10
N GLN A 52 2.39 -13.24 3.04
CA GLN A 52 2.42 -12.33 4.18
C GLN A 52 1.58 -11.08 3.97
N VAL A 53 1.18 -10.45 5.07
CA VAL A 53 0.49 -9.16 5.08
C VAL A 53 1.43 -8.07 5.57
N TYR A 54 1.25 -6.88 5.03
CA TYR A 54 2.10 -5.73 5.28
C TYR A 54 1.42 -4.74 6.21
N CYS A 55 2.21 -4.15 7.11
CA CYS A 55 1.78 -3.06 7.98
C CYS A 55 2.92 -2.05 8.18
N THR A 56 2.59 -0.90 8.72
CA THR A 56 3.57 0.18 8.90
C THR A 56 3.30 0.97 10.17
N THR A 57 4.34 1.61 10.70
CA THR A 57 4.19 2.60 11.78
C THR A 57 3.67 3.95 11.27
N MET A 58 3.61 4.15 9.96
CA MET A 58 3.26 5.42 9.32
C MET A 58 1.81 5.43 8.84
N ARG A 59 0.93 6.07 9.61
CA ARG A 59 -0.49 6.18 9.27
C ARG A 59 -0.74 6.77 7.87
N ASP A 60 0.03 7.79 7.48
CA ASP A 60 -0.16 8.43 6.17
C ASP A 60 0.22 7.49 5.02
N TYR A 61 1.20 6.61 5.20
CA TYR A 61 1.56 5.59 4.21
C TYR A 61 0.47 4.50 4.12
N ALA A 62 -0.04 4.03 5.26
CA ALA A 62 -1.19 3.13 5.27
C ALA A 62 -2.42 3.75 4.57
N ALA A 63 -2.61 5.06 4.68
CA ALA A 63 -3.69 5.76 3.97
C ALA A 63 -3.49 5.76 2.44
N GLU A 64 -2.25 5.79 1.96
CA GLU A 64 -1.99 5.64 0.52
C GLU A 64 -2.38 4.25 0.03
N SER A 65 -2.00 3.21 0.77
CA SER A 65 -2.40 1.83 0.46
C SER A 65 -3.93 1.68 0.46
N ALA A 66 -4.62 2.23 1.46
CA ALA A 66 -6.09 2.22 1.52
C ALA A 66 -6.73 2.90 0.30
N ALA A 67 -6.15 4.00 -0.18
CA ALA A 67 -6.69 4.74 -1.33
C ALA A 67 -6.60 3.98 -2.65
N ILE A 68 -5.69 3.00 -2.78
CA ILE A 68 -5.59 2.11 -3.95
C ILE A 68 -6.89 1.31 -4.14
N TYR A 69 -7.60 1.02 -3.05
CA TYR A 69 -8.89 0.33 -3.06
C TYR A 69 -10.09 1.25 -3.37
N GLY A 70 -9.83 2.48 -3.77
CA GLY A 70 -10.85 3.45 -4.17
C GLY A 70 -11.55 4.16 -3.01
N LYS A 71 -11.88 3.49 -1.93
CA LYS A 71 -12.46 4.01 -0.68
C LYS A 71 -12.10 3.10 0.50
N GLY A 72 -10.87 2.64 0.54
CA GLY A 72 -10.40 1.78 1.61
C GLY A 72 -10.32 2.48 2.95
N ASP A 73 -10.10 1.72 3.99
CA ASP A 73 -9.99 2.18 5.37
C ASP A 73 -8.56 2.01 5.90
N VAL A 74 -8.18 2.84 6.85
CA VAL A 74 -6.97 2.64 7.65
C VAL A 74 -7.33 2.03 8.99
N TYR A 75 -6.66 0.95 9.30
CA TYR A 75 -6.82 0.21 10.53
C TYR A 75 -5.59 0.32 11.42
N GLN A 76 -5.79 0.43 12.72
CA GLN A 76 -4.79 0.05 13.69
C GLN A 76 -4.84 -1.46 13.83
N VAL A 77 -3.67 -2.10 13.78
CA VAL A 77 -3.58 -3.56 13.72
C VAL A 77 -2.60 -4.11 14.74
N ARG A 78 -2.72 -5.41 15.01
CA ARG A 78 -1.78 -6.21 15.79
C ARG A 78 -1.29 -7.36 14.91
N PRO A 79 0.02 -7.62 14.85
CA PRO A 79 0.55 -8.76 14.11
C PRO A 79 0.15 -10.08 14.77
N ILE A 80 -0.05 -11.10 13.96
CA ILE A 80 -0.17 -12.51 14.34
C ILE A 80 0.98 -13.24 13.65
N GLY A 81 1.78 -13.96 14.41
CA GLY A 81 3.07 -14.50 13.97
C GLY A 81 4.21 -13.52 14.19
N ASP A 82 5.33 -13.79 13.58
CA ASP A 82 6.54 -12.97 13.70
C ASP A 82 6.40 -11.68 12.91
N LEU A 83 6.78 -10.57 13.53
CA LEU A 83 6.84 -9.27 12.87
C LEU A 83 8.24 -9.08 12.27
N ILE A 84 8.32 -9.11 10.96
CA ILE A 84 9.57 -9.01 10.21
C ILE A 84 9.62 -7.64 9.54
N GLU A 85 10.76 -6.97 9.57
CA GLU A 85 10.95 -5.73 8.80
C GLU A 85 10.84 -6.03 7.30
N SER A 86 10.14 -5.17 6.57
CA SER A 86 9.98 -5.33 5.13
C SER A 86 11.30 -5.02 4.42
N ASP A 87 11.69 -5.91 3.53
CA ASP A 87 12.84 -5.75 2.64
C ASP A 87 12.46 -5.11 1.28
N GLU A 88 11.17 -4.83 1.08
CA GLU A 88 10.62 -4.21 -0.13
C GLU A 88 10.25 -2.74 0.06
N ASP A 89 10.20 -2.29 1.32
CA ASP A 89 9.75 -0.95 1.71
C ASP A 89 10.88 -0.23 2.49
N PHE A 90 10.57 0.94 2.98
CA PHE A 90 11.48 1.73 3.81
C PHE A 90 11.25 1.47 5.31
N GLU A 91 12.17 1.94 6.12
CA GLU A 91 12.15 1.82 7.58
C GLU A 91 10.76 2.13 8.18
N GLY A 92 10.30 1.26 9.08
CA GLY A 92 8.99 1.36 9.71
C GLY A 92 7.88 0.62 8.97
N CYS A 93 8.21 -0.12 7.92
CA CYS A 93 7.32 -1.06 7.25
C CYS A 93 7.66 -2.49 7.64
N TYR A 94 6.64 -3.30 7.87
CA TYR A 94 6.77 -4.65 8.37
C TYR A 94 5.83 -5.59 7.64
N ARG A 95 6.13 -6.90 7.73
CA ARG A 95 5.31 -8.00 7.24
C ARG A 95 5.15 -9.07 8.32
N CYS A 96 4.05 -9.79 8.28
CA CYS A 96 3.76 -10.90 9.20
C CYS A 96 2.76 -11.86 8.55
N ASP A 97 2.49 -12.97 9.21
CA ASP A 97 1.57 -13.98 8.67
C ASP A 97 0.14 -13.44 8.50
N ARG A 98 -0.36 -12.74 9.52
CA ARG A 98 -1.71 -12.16 9.54
C ARG A 98 -1.75 -10.92 10.43
N LEU A 99 -2.79 -10.10 10.26
CA LEU A 99 -3.05 -8.96 11.11
C LEU A 99 -4.42 -9.05 11.74
N GLN A 100 -4.52 -8.75 13.03
CA GLN A 100 -5.81 -8.55 13.69
C GLN A 100 -6.14 -7.07 13.77
N ILE A 101 -7.34 -6.69 13.39
CA ILE A 101 -7.83 -5.33 13.50
C ILE A 101 -8.13 -5.00 14.96
N VAL A 102 -7.50 -3.95 15.45
CA VAL A 102 -7.76 -3.37 16.78
C VAL A 102 -8.89 -2.36 16.71
N ARG A 103 -8.83 -1.47 15.72
CA ARG A 103 -9.87 -0.47 15.43
C ARG A 103 -9.69 0.15 14.06
N THR A 104 -10.76 0.71 13.52
CA THR A 104 -10.69 1.60 12.35
C THR A 104 -10.19 2.99 12.79
N VAL A 105 -9.19 3.51 12.10
CA VAL A 105 -8.56 4.81 12.38
C VAL A 105 -9.07 5.89 11.42
N GLU A 106 -9.33 5.50 10.19
CA GLU A 106 -9.86 6.38 9.15
C GLU A 106 -10.71 5.57 8.18
N LYS A 107 -11.90 6.08 7.84
CA LYS A 107 -12.82 5.44 6.91
C LYS A 107 -12.81 6.15 5.56
N HIS A 108 -13.01 5.37 4.51
CA HIS A 108 -13.22 5.87 3.14
C HIS A 108 -12.15 6.88 2.72
N VAL A 109 -10.89 6.47 2.83
CA VAL A 109 -9.73 7.33 2.60
C VAL A 109 -9.78 7.96 1.23
N VAL A 110 -9.74 9.29 1.21
CA VAL A 110 -9.55 10.10 0.01
C VAL A 110 -8.26 10.89 0.16
N LEU A 111 -7.31 10.65 -0.75
CA LEU A 111 -6.06 11.39 -0.77
C LEU A 111 -6.23 12.73 -1.48
N THR A 112 -6.32 13.79 -0.69
CA THR A 112 -6.22 15.15 -1.27
C THR A 112 -4.81 15.38 -1.85
N PRO A 113 -4.65 16.27 -2.86
CA PRO A 113 -3.35 16.62 -3.42
C PRO A 113 -2.33 17.10 -2.36
N LYS A 114 -2.82 17.78 -1.32
CA LYS A 114 -1.98 18.23 -0.20
C LYS A 114 -1.46 17.05 0.62
N ARG A 115 -2.32 16.07 0.94
CA ARG A 115 -1.95 14.88 1.71
C ARG A 115 -0.99 14.01 0.91
N ARG A 116 -1.25 13.76 -0.37
CA ARG A 116 -0.37 12.97 -1.23
C ARG A 116 1.03 13.59 -1.33
N ARG A 117 1.13 14.92 -1.50
CA ARG A 117 2.43 15.62 -1.45
C ARG A 117 3.17 15.42 -0.13
N LYS A 118 2.45 15.39 1.00
CA LYS A 118 3.06 15.11 2.31
C LYS A 118 3.62 13.70 2.37
N ILE A 119 2.89 12.72 1.89
CA ILE A 119 3.31 11.31 1.84
C ILE A 119 4.54 11.14 0.97
N ILE A 120 4.54 11.70 -0.24
CA ILE A 120 5.69 11.65 -1.16
C ILE A 120 6.95 12.22 -0.49
N ARG A 121 6.84 13.37 0.17
CA ARG A 121 7.98 13.97 0.89
C ARG A 121 8.45 13.09 2.05
N LEU A 122 7.55 12.37 2.70
CA LEU A 122 7.90 11.41 3.73
C LEU A 122 8.68 10.25 3.13
N MET A 123 8.16 9.63 2.06
CA MET A 123 8.82 8.53 1.35
C MET A 123 10.23 8.92 0.86
N GLN A 124 10.37 10.10 0.26
CA GLN A 124 11.67 10.62 -0.18
C GLN A 124 12.69 10.77 0.96
N ARG A 125 12.23 11.20 2.15
CA ARG A 125 13.11 11.33 3.33
C ARG A 125 13.54 9.99 3.91
N LEU A 126 12.75 8.96 3.73
CA LEU A 126 13.00 7.60 4.22
C LEU A 126 13.78 6.74 3.22
N GLY A 127 14.36 7.36 2.19
CA GLY A 127 15.13 6.63 1.17
C GLY A 127 14.27 5.90 0.15
N GLY A 128 12.97 6.17 0.13
CA GLY A 128 12.09 5.69 -0.93
C GLY A 128 12.53 6.20 -2.30
N PRO A 129 12.06 5.59 -3.37
CA PRO A 129 12.44 5.95 -4.73
C PRO A 129 12.21 7.44 -4.96
N CYS A 130 13.15 8.08 -5.67
CA CYS A 130 13.07 9.49 -5.98
C CYS A 130 11.94 9.73 -6.99
N LEU A 131 10.77 10.00 -6.49
CA LEU A 131 9.60 10.29 -7.32
C LEU A 131 9.67 11.70 -7.85
N ASN A 132 9.32 11.90 -9.11
CA ASN A 132 9.24 13.22 -9.68
C ASN A 132 8.25 14.11 -8.90
N PRO A 133 8.59 15.40 -8.66
CA PRO A 133 7.73 16.25 -7.86
C PRO A 133 6.38 16.47 -8.55
N LEU A 134 5.31 16.28 -7.78
CA LEU A 134 3.98 16.61 -8.24
C LEU A 134 3.79 18.13 -8.29
N PRO A 135 3.27 18.72 -9.38
CA PRO A 135 2.99 20.15 -9.48
C PRO A 135 2.12 20.65 -8.31
N ARG A 136 2.36 21.89 -7.86
CA ARG A 136 1.60 22.45 -6.71
C ARG A 136 0.10 22.55 -6.95
N ASN A 137 -0.29 22.74 -8.21
CA ASN A 137 -1.68 22.91 -8.68
C ASN A 137 -2.18 21.70 -9.46
N ALA A 138 -1.63 20.50 -9.20
CA ALA A 138 -2.04 19.29 -9.90
C ALA A 138 -3.54 19.01 -9.69
N THR A 139 -4.24 18.74 -10.79
CA THR A 139 -5.63 18.25 -10.76
C THR A 139 -5.68 16.78 -10.34
N PRO A 140 -6.85 16.25 -9.92
CA PRO A 140 -7.00 14.82 -9.64
C PRO A 140 -6.50 13.92 -10.77
N GLU A 141 -6.82 14.23 -12.02
CA GLU A 141 -6.41 13.46 -13.20
C GLU A 141 -4.88 13.52 -13.42
N MET A 142 -4.26 14.65 -13.14
CA MET A 142 -2.80 14.79 -13.19
C MET A 142 -2.13 13.93 -12.11
N ILE A 143 -2.73 13.86 -10.93
CA ILE A 143 -2.23 13.03 -9.82
C ILE A 143 -2.30 11.56 -10.17
N GLU A 144 -3.42 11.10 -10.73
CA GLU A 144 -3.59 9.72 -11.15
C GLU A 144 -2.59 9.31 -12.24
N ARG A 145 -2.43 10.15 -13.28
CA ARG A 145 -1.44 9.92 -14.35
C ARG A 145 -0.01 9.93 -13.82
N TRP A 146 0.29 10.84 -12.91
CA TRP A 146 1.59 10.90 -12.26
C TRP A 146 1.85 9.62 -11.45
N ALA A 147 0.93 9.21 -10.60
CA ALA A 147 1.05 7.99 -9.81
C ALA A 147 1.26 6.76 -10.71
N ALA A 148 0.45 6.60 -11.76
CA ALA A 148 0.57 5.48 -12.69
C ALA A 148 1.96 5.43 -13.36
N ARG A 149 2.52 6.59 -13.74
CA ARG A 149 3.85 6.69 -14.34
C ARG A 149 4.94 6.35 -13.34
N GLU A 150 4.92 6.96 -12.15
CA GLU A 150 5.95 6.76 -11.13
C GLU A 150 5.99 5.29 -10.68
N TYR A 151 4.84 4.64 -10.52
CA TYR A 151 4.78 3.21 -10.22
C TYR A 151 5.30 2.33 -11.37
N ALA A 152 5.12 2.74 -12.63
CA ALA A 152 5.68 2.04 -13.77
C ALA A 152 7.21 2.17 -13.79
N ASP A 153 7.74 3.37 -13.55
CA ASP A 153 9.17 3.65 -13.52
C ASP A 153 9.87 2.91 -12.36
N MET A 154 9.26 2.87 -11.17
CA MET A 154 9.77 2.09 -10.05
C MET A 154 9.91 0.60 -10.38
N ARG A 155 8.91 0.01 -10.99
CA ARG A 155 8.96 -1.40 -11.41
C ARG A 155 10.06 -1.66 -12.42
N HIS A 156 10.31 -0.71 -13.31
CA HIS A 156 11.42 -0.82 -14.27
C HIS A 156 12.77 -0.81 -13.57
N ILE A 157 12.99 0.11 -12.65
CA ILE A 157 14.24 0.24 -11.87
C ILE A 157 14.48 -1.04 -11.04
N MET A 158 13.47 -1.56 -10.37
CA MET A 158 13.59 -2.80 -9.60
C MET A 158 13.99 -3.99 -10.48
N ARG A 159 13.37 -4.16 -11.65
CA ARG A 159 13.74 -5.23 -12.60
C ARG A 159 15.16 -5.09 -13.12
N GLU A 160 15.65 -3.89 -13.34
CA GLU A 160 17.04 -3.67 -13.75
C GLU A 160 18.02 -3.99 -12.63
N ALA A 161 17.70 -3.62 -11.39
CA ALA A 161 18.49 -3.97 -10.22
C ALA A 161 18.58 -5.49 -10.02
N GLU A 162 17.47 -6.21 -10.14
CA GLU A 162 17.46 -7.69 -10.06
C GLU A 162 18.29 -8.37 -11.16
N ARG A 163 18.33 -7.81 -12.36
CA ARG A 163 19.16 -8.32 -13.47
C ARG A 163 20.65 -8.08 -13.27
N SER A 164 21.03 -7.03 -12.54
CA SER A 164 22.45 -6.71 -12.29
C SER A 164 23.06 -7.52 -11.15
N ILE A 165 22.25 -8.26 -10.38
CA ILE A 165 22.69 -9.13 -9.27
C ILE A 165 22.91 -10.60 -9.74
N LYS A 166 22.46 -10.92 -10.94
CA LYS A 166 22.66 -12.25 -11.57
C LYS A 166 23.86 -12.25 -12.51
#